data_281178fc18c8d0a6a9ed1e7e2ee7ca8a
#
_entry.id   281178fc18c8d0a6a9ed1e7e2ee7ca8a
#
_cell.length_a   1.000
_cell.length_b   1.000
_cell.length_c   1.000
_cell.angle_alpha   90.00
_cell.angle_beta   90.00
_cell.angle_gamma   90.00
#
_symmetry.space_group_name_H-M   'P 1'
#
loop_
_entity.id
_entity.type
_entity.pdbx_description
1 polymer ?
#
loop_
_entity_poly.entity_id
_entity_poly.type
_entity_poly.pdbx_seq_one_letter_code
_entity_poly.pdbx_strand_id
1 'polypeptide(L)'
;MKELRRSALGLLLGLLLLVLNAFASWNSAATEKSGRSDAINRHITMLKLGKAQEKAAAAYWLGQQHIAAAPAIDPLVSLLGDTSEVDPVKYRSSKLPARMTLGEEAAAALVNIGHPSIDALIRVLKSSPVAEARKNAAWALGALHDTGATTQI
;
A
#
# COMPACT_ATOMS: atom_id res chain seq x y z
N MET A 1 -16.25 -55.18 -19.62
CA MET A 1 -15.06 -54.40 -20.07
C MET A 1 -15.38 -53.01 -20.63
N LYS A 2 -16.51 -52.77 -21.31
CA LYS A 2 -16.88 -51.44 -21.85
C LYS A 2 -17.26 -50.41 -20.77
N GLU A 3 -17.90 -50.82 -19.68
CA GLU A 3 -18.30 -49.93 -18.58
C GLU A 3 -17.13 -49.42 -17.75
N LEU A 4 -16.15 -50.24 -17.46
CA LEU A 4 -14.91 -49.82 -16.74
C LEU A 4 -14.11 -48.77 -17.51
N ARG A 5 -14.11 -48.86 -18.86
CA ARG A 5 -13.43 -47.85 -19.70
C ARG A 5 -14.14 -46.49 -19.69
N ARG A 6 -15.49 -46.47 -19.61
CA ARG A 6 -16.28 -45.24 -19.56
C ARG A 6 -16.10 -44.50 -18.21
N SER A 7 -16.07 -45.23 -17.11
CA SER A 7 -15.83 -44.64 -15.79
C SER A 7 -14.42 -44.10 -15.62
N ALA A 8 -13.41 -44.81 -16.16
CA ALA A 8 -12.02 -44.35 -16.13
C ALA A 8 -11.82 -43.11 -16.98
N LEU A 9 -12.46 -43.01 -18.15
CA LEU A 9 -12.39 -41.83 -19.01
C LEU A 9 -13.07 -40.60 -18.39
N GLY A 10 -14.21 -40.83 -17.69
CA GLY A 10 -14.89 -39.75 -16.94
C GLY A 10 -14.06 -39.21 -15.79
N LEU A 11 -13.38 -40.07 -15.04
CA LEU A 11 -12.47 -39.69 -13.96
C LEU A 11 -11.25 -38.92 -14.48
N LEU A 12 -10.66 -39.35 -15.60
CA LEU A 12 -9.53 -38.65 -16.23
C LEU A 12 -9.92 -37.27 -16.75
N LEU A 13 -11.11 -37.14 -17.38
CA LEU A 13 -11.61 -35.83 -17.81
C LEU A 13 -11.91 -34.90 -16.65
N GLY A 14 -12.49 -35.43 -15.55
CA GLY A 14 -12.73 -34.66 -14.32
C GLY A 14 -11.44 -34.17 -13.69
N LEU A 15 -10.43 -35.02 -13.62
CA LEU A 15 -9.11 -34.64 -13.10
C LEU A 15 -8.42 -33.59 -13.99
N LEU A 16 -8.52 -33.71 -15.31
CA LEU A 16 -7.97 -32.76 -16.27
C LEU A 16 -8.64 -31.37 -16.13
N LEU A 17 -9.96 -31.32 -15.96
CA LEU A 17 -10.70 -30.08 -15.75
C LEU A 17 -10.33 -29.42 -14.42
N LEU A 18 -10.10 -30.18 -13.35
CA LEU A 18 -9.63 -29.65 -12.06
C LEU A 18 -8.23 -29.04 -12.18
N VAL A 19 -7.32 -29.72 -12.87
CA VAL A 19 -5.95 -29.22 -13.09
C VAL A 19 -5.96 -27.95 -13.96
N LEU A 20 -6.78 -27.89 -15.01
CA LEU A 20 -6.91 -26.72 -15.86
C LEU A 20 -7.50 -25.51 -15.10
N ASN A 21 -8.49 -25.72 -14.25
CA ASN A 21 -9.06 -24.67 -13.41
C ASN A 21 -8.05 -24.18 -12.35
N ALA A 22 -7.30 -25.08 -11.73
CA ALA A 22 -6.24 -24.70 -10.79
C ALA A 22 -5.12 -23.91 -11.48
N PHE A 23 -4.72 -24.30 -12.67
CA PHE A 23 -3.72 -23.60 -13.49
C PHE A 23 -4.22 -22.21 -13.93
N ALA A 24 -5.47 -22.08 -14.35
CA ALA A 24 -6.07 -20.80 -14.71
C ALA A 24 -6.14 -19.84 -13.50
N SER A 25 -6.56 -20.33 -12.34
CA SER A 25 -6.58 -19.54 -11.08
C SER A 25 -5.19 -19.11 -10.66
N TRP A 26 -4.20 -20.00 -10.76
CA TRP A 26 -2.80 -19.67 -10.46
C TRP A 26 -2.25 -18.56 -11.38
N ASN A 27 -2.51 -18.67 -12.68
CA ASN A 27 -2.03 -17.70 -13.66
C ASN A 27 -2.70 -16.33 -13.50
N SER A 28 -4.01 -16.31 -13.17
CA SER A 28 -4.74 -15.08 -12.85
C SER A 28 -4.18 -14.37 -11.62
N ALA A 29 -3.93 -15.10 -10.54
CA ALA A 29 -3.36 -14.54 -9.31
C ALA A 29 -1.93 -13.99 -9.52
N ALA A 30 -1.11 -14.69 -10.31
CA ALA A 30 0.24 -14.23 -10.64
C ALA A 30 0.23 -12.94 -11.46
N THR A 31 -0.69 -12.83 -12.43
CA THR A 31 -0.87 -11.63 -13.27
C THR A 31 -1.36 -10.43 -12.45
N GLU A 32 -2.31 -10.65 -11.54
CA GLU A 32 -2.82 -9.61 -10.64
C GLU A 32 -1.73 -9.09 -9.70
N LYS A 33 -0.94 -10.00 -9.11
CA LYS A 33 0.18 -9.63 -8.23
C LYS A 33 1.24 -8.83 -8.98
N SER A 34 1.58 -9.21 -10.22
CA SER A 34 2.53 -8.48 -11.07
C SER A 34 1.99 -7.08 -11.39
N GLY A 35 0.74 -6.95 -11.81
CA GLY A 35 0.13 -5.66 -12.12
C GLY A 35 0.08 -4.71 -10.91
N ARG A 36 -0.17 -5.25 -9.70
CA ARG A 36 -0.14 -4.46 -8.47
C ARG A 36 1.27 -3.97 -8.13
N SER A 37 2.28 -4.84 -8.27
CA SER A 37 3.68 -4.47 -8.05
C SER A 37 4.12 -3.35 -9.00
N ASP A 38 3.77 -3.44 -10.28
CA ASP A 38 4.08 -2.41 -11.28
C ASP A 38 3.38 -1.09 -10.96
N ALA A 39 2.13 -1.14 -10.48
CA ALA A 39 1.42 0.05 -10.05
C ALA A 39 2.09 0.70 -8.84
N ILE A 40 2.51 -0.07 -7.83
CA ILE A 40 3.26 0.43 -6.67
C ILE A 40 4.55 1.12 -7.12
N ASN A 41 5.33 0.49 -8.01
CA ASN A 41 6.59 1.06 -8.52
C ASN A 41 6.37 2.38 -9.28
N ARG A 42 5.30 2.49 -10.07
CA ARG A 42 4.94 3.76 -10.75
C ARG A 42 4.65 4.86 -9.74
N HIS A 43 3.89 4.59 -8.67
CA HIS A 43 3.59 5.58 -7.65
C HIS A 43 4.82 5.93 -6.80
N ILE A 44 5.72 4.99 -6.52
CA ILE A 44 7.02 5.28 -5.90
C ILE A 44 7.84 6.24 -6.78
N THR A 45 7.82 6.06 -8.09
CA THR A 45 8.47 6.98 -9.02
C THR A 45 7.82 8.37 -8.97
N MET A 46 6.49 8.44 -8.87
CA MET A 46 5.77 9.71 -8.69
C MET A 46 6.13 10.43 -7.38
N LEU A 47 6.34 9.70 -6.26
CA LEU A 47 6.83 10.31 -5.02
C LEU A 47 8.18 11.00 -5.19
N LYS A 48 9.04 10.49 -6.06
CA LYS A 48 10.39 11.04 -6.30
C LYS A 48 10.39 12.21 -7.28
N LEU A 49 9.64 12.11 -8.36
CA LEU A 49 9.77 13.00 -9.54
C LEU A 49 8.58 13.96 -9.72
N GLY A 50 7.43 13.70 -9.11
CA GLY A 50 6.22 14.48 -9.27
C GLY A 50 6.25 15.85 -8.57
N LYS A 51 5.30 16.72 -8.91
CA LYS A 51 5.00 17.94 -8.16
C LYS A 51 4.30 17.60 -6.85
N ALA A 52 4.24 18.55 -5.90
CA ALA A 52 3.66 18.31 -4.58
C ALA A 52 2.27 17.65 -4.62
N GLN A 53 1.37 18.12 -5.47
CA GLN A 53 0.02 17.57 -5.63
C GLN A 53 0.01 16.13 -6.16
N GLU A 54 0.91 15.81 -7.11
CA GLU A 54 1.07 14.48 -7.68
C GLU A 54 1.68 13.50 -6.67
N LYS A 55 2.68 13.97 -5.91
CA LYS A 55 3.27 13.22 -4.80
C LYS A 55 2.23 12.88 -3.73
N ALA A 56 1.37 13.85 -3.37
CA ALA A 56 0.32 13.64 -2.40
C ALA A 56 -0.71 12.59 -2.88
N ALA A 57 -1.14 12.68 -4.13
CA ALA A 57 -2.01 11.67 -4.74
C ALA A 57 -1.37 10.28 -4.74
N ALA A 58 -0.07 10.19 -5.05
CA ALA A 58 0.68 8.94 -5.03
C ALA A 58 0.82 8.39 -3.60
N ALA A 59 1.11 9.24 -2.61
CA ALA A 59 1.19 8.87 -1.20
C ALA A 59 -0.16 8.31 -0.72
N TYR A 60 -1.25 9.01 -0.99
CA TYR A 60 -2.60 8.54 -0.66
C TYR A 60 -2.89 7.17 -1.28
N TRP A 61 -2.65 7.01 -2.60
CA TRP A 61 -2.88 5.74 -3.29
C TRP A 61 -2.05 4.59 -2.70
N LEU A 62 -0.76 4.84 -2.40
CA LEU A 62 0.12 3.86 -1.78
C LEU A 62 -0.37 3.46 -0.37
N GLY A 63 -0.84 4.40 0.42
CA GLY A 63 -1.45 4.12 1.72
C GLY A 63 -2.63 3.15 1.62
N GLN A 64 -3.47 3.27 0.57
CA GLN A 64 -4.59 2.36 0.32
C GLN A 64 -4.15 0.93 -0.06
N GLN A 65 -2.87 0.71 -0.40
CA GLN A 65 -2.34 -0.63 -0.66
C GLN A 65 -1.90 -1.35 0.62
N HIS A 66 -1.95 -0.68 1.76
CA HIS A 66 -1.55 -1.22 3.07
C HIS A 66 -0.16 -1.86 3.02
N ILE A 67 0.04 -3.01 3.64
CA ILE A 67 1.32 -3.71 3.73
C ILE A 67 1.97 -4.01 2.36
N ALA A 68 1.18 -4.10 1.28
CA ALA A 68 1.72 -4.31 -0.06
C ALA A 68 2.59 -3.14 -0.54
N ALA A 69 2.35 -1.91 0.00
CA ALA A 69 3.15 -0.73 -0.28
C ALA A 69 4.37 -0.57 0.65
N ALA A 70 4.77 -1.59 1.41
CA ALA A 70 5.98 -1.53 2.23
C ALA A 70 7.25 -1.04 1.48
N PRO A 71 7.46 -1.33 0.17
CA PRO A 71 8.56 -0.76 -0.60
C PRO A 71 8.53 0.77 -0.73
N ALA A 72 7.40 1.43 -0.44
CA ALA A 72 7.25 2.89 -0.49
C ALA A 72 7.63 3.58 0.83
N ILE A 73 7.96 2.86 1.89
CA ILE A 73 8.22 3.44 3.23
C ILE A 73 9.34 4.48 3.17
N ASP A 74 10.51 4.15 2.64
CA ASP A 74 11.63 5.10 2.60
C ASP A 74 11.34 6.33 1.71
N PRO A 75 10.77 6.20 0.50
CA PRO A 75 10.27 7.35 -0.26
C PRO A 75 9.27 8.22 0.49
N LEU A 76 8.31 7.64 1.23
CA LEU A 76 7.34 8.40 2.03
C LEU A 76 8.01 9.10 3.22
N VAL A 77 8.92 8.42 3.91
CA VAL A 77 9.71 9.00 5.01
C VAL A 77 10.48 10.24 4.57
N SER A 78 11.02 10.25 3.36
CA SER A 78 11.75 11.42 2.82
C SER A 78 10.87 12.66 2.64
N LEU A 79 9.54 12.49 2.59
CA LEU A 79 8.57 13.58 2.42
C LEU A 79 8.01 14.11 3.75
N LEU A 80 8.28 13.47 4.90
CA LEU A 80 7.70 13.84 6.19
C LEU A 80 7.95 15.30 6.60
N GLY A 81 9.03 15.91 6.12
CA GLY A 81 9.36 17.31 6.38
C GLY A 81 8.86 18.30 5.35
N ASP A 82 8.14 17.85 4.32
CA ASP A 82 7.68 18.70 3.22
C ASP A 82 6.42 19.48 3.64
N THR A 83 6.54 20.80 3.68
CA THR A 83 5.47 21.73 4.08
C THR A 83 4.65 22.26 2.92
N SER A 84 4.87 21.77 1.70
CA SER A 84 4.08 22.15 0.52
C SER A 84 2.60 21.88 0.76
N GLU A 85 1.76 22.89 0.62
CA GLU A 85 0.31 22.73 0.71
C GLU A 85 -0.21 21.90 -0.47
N VAL A 86 -1.11 20.97 -0.17
CA VAL A 86 -1.79 20.12 -1.13
C VAL A 86 -3.30 20.15 -0.93
N ASP A 87 -4.04 19.87 -1.98
CA ASP A 87 -5.50 19.85 -1.96
C ASP A 87 -6.00 18.40 -2.02
N PRO A 88 -6.43 17.82 -0.87
CA PRO A 88 -6.89 16.44 -0.81
C PRO A 88 -8.16 16.18 -1.63
N VAL A 89 -8.98 17.19 -1.87
CA VAL A 89 -10.22 17.04 -2.67
C VAL A 89 -9.94 16.54 -4.08
N LYS A 90 -8.75 16.86 -4.62
CA LYS A 90 -8.35 16.45 -5.98
C LYS A 90 -8.05 14.97 -6.15
N TYR A 91 -7.83 14.22 -5.06
CA TYR A 91 -7.47 12.79 -5.13
C TYR A 91 -8.19 11.91 -4.11
N ARG A 92 -8.86 12.50 -3.11
CA ARG A 92 -9.72 11.79 -2.17
C ARG A 92 -11.18 11.94 -2.57
N SER A 93 -11.98 10.92 -2.33
CA SER A 93 -13.44 10.98 -2.54
C SER A 93 -14.17 11.86 -1.50
N SER A 94 -13.44 12.48 -0.57
CA SER A 94 -13.98 13.36 0.46
C SER A 94 -14.30 14.74 -0.13
N LYS A 95 -15.51 15.24 0.12
CA LYS A 95 -15.95 16.59 -0.26
C LYS A 95 -15.61 17.66 0.79
N LEU A 96 -14.98 17.28 1.90
CA LEU A 96 -14.61 18.22 2.95
C LEU A 96 -13.32 18.94 2.54
N PRO A 97 -13.34 20.29 2.43
CA PRO A 97 -12.13 21.05 2.19
C PRO A 97 -11.22 20.88 3.39
N ALA A 98 -10.11 20.21 3.21
CA ALA A 98 -9.05 20.09 4.21
C ALA A 98 -7.78 20.66 3.58
N ARG A 99 -7.11 21.55 4.30
CA ARG A 99 -5.73 21.91 3.97
C ARG A 99 -4.82 20.93 4.68
N MET A 100 -3.89 20.36 3.97
CA MET A 100 -2.85 19.54 4.56
C MET A 100 -1.55 19.74 3.79
N THR A 101 -0.46 19.38 4.42
CA THR A 101 0.85 19.41 3.79
C THR A 101 1.18 18.04 3.16
N LEU A 102 2.13 18.04 2.24
CA LEU A 102 2.63 16.79 1.65
C LEU A 102 3.22 15.87 2.73
N GLY A 103 3.89 16.44 3.75
CA GLY A 103 4.43 15.68 4.88
C GLY A 103 3.34 15.00 5.72
N GLU A 104 2.20 15.67 5.93
CA GLU A 104 1.04 15.09 6.63
C GLU A 104 0.39 13.97 5.80
N GLU A 105 0.29 14.12 4.48
CA GLU A 105 -0.20 13.05 3.61
C GLU A 105 0.73 11.83 3.61
N ALA A 106 2.05 12.07 3.57
CA ALA A 106 3.04 10.99 3.68
C ALA A 106 2.95 10.27 5.03
N ALA A 107 2.75 11.00 6.13
CA ALA A 107 2.54 10.42 7.46
C ALA A 107 1.26 9.55 7.51
N ALA A 108 0.16 10.05 6.96
CA ALA A 108 -1.09 9.28 6.86
C ALA A 108 -0.92 8.00 6.02
N ALA A 109 -0.17 8.06 4.92
CA ALA A 109 0.15 6.90 4.11
C ALA A 109 0.95 5.85 4.90
N LEU A 110 1.95 6.28 5.68
CA LEU A 110 2.76 5.39 6.54
C LEU A 110 1.92 4.72 7.64
N VAL A 111 0.94 5.43 8.21
CA VAL A 111 -0.04 4.84 9.16
C VAL A 111 -0.85 3.76 8.47
N ASN A 112 -1.34 4.00 7.25
CA ASN A 112 -2.14 3.03 6.50
C ASN A 112 -1.32 1.80 6.05
N ILE A 113 -0.02 1.96 5.75
CA ILE A 113 0.89 0.82 5.49
C ILE A 113 1.02 -0.04 6.75
N GLY A 114 1.01 0.58 7.93
CA GLY A 114 0.93 -0.10 9.20
C GLY A 114 2.29 -0.43 9.82
N HIS A 115 2.33 -1.55 10.52
CA HIS A 115 3.46 -1.98 11.36
C HIS A 115 4.86 -1.90 10.72
N PRO A 116 5.06 -2.23 9.43
CA PRO A 116 6.37 -2.10 8.79
C PRO A 116 6.96 -0.68 8.79
N SER A 117 6.13 0.36 9.01
CA SER A 117 6.58 1.76 9.03
C SER A 117 7.22 2.18 10.37
N ILE A 118 7.02 1.43 11.45
CA ILE A 118 7.35 1.84 12.82
C ILE A 118 8.84 2.15 12.96
N ASP A 119 9.72 1.26 12.55
CA ASP A 119 11.17 1.46 12.72
C ASP A 119 11.67 2.67 11.94
N ALA A 120 11.14 2.92 10.75
CA ALA A 120 11.48 4.07 9.95
C ALA A 120 11.01 5.38 10.60
N LEU A 121 9.79 5.40 11.14
CA LEU A 121 9.25 6.56 11.89
C LEU A 121 10.04 6.84 13.18
N ILE A 122 10.44 5.80 13.91
CA ILE A 122 11.30 5.97 15.12
C ILE A 122 12.64 6.57 14.74
N ARG A 123 13.26 6.14 13.64
CA ARG A 123 14.52 6.76 13.18
C ARG A 123 14.35 8.24 12.87
N VAL A 124 13.28 8.63 12.16
CA VAL A 124 13.00 10.05 11.87
C VAL A 124 12.79 10.84 13.16
N LEU A 125 11.98 10.32 14.07
CA LEU A 125 11.71 11.00 15.36
C LEU A 125 12.98 11.28 16.15
N LYS A 126 13.92 10.33 16.18
CA LYS A 126 15.16 10.43 16.96
C LYS A 126 16.24 11.27 16.28
N SER A 127 16.35 11.25 14.97
CA SER A 127 17.56 11.74 14.29
C SER A 127 17.31 12.75 13.16
N SER A 128 16.07 13.02 12.77
CA SER A 128 15.82 14.02 11.72
C SER A 128 16.15 15.43 12.23
N PRO A 129 16.93 16.23 11.48
CA PRO A 129 17.14 17.64 11.80
C PRO A 129 15.90 18.50 11.57
N VAL A 130 14.96 18.03 10.71
CA VAL A 130 13.75 18.76 10.32
C VAL A 130 12.67 18.58 11.38
N ALA A 131 12.28 19.66 12.06
CA ALA A 131 11.29 19.63 13.14
C ALA A 131 9.92 19.11 12.66
N GLU A 132 9.50 19.51 11.46
CA GLU A 132 8.24 19.08 10.86
C GLU A 132 8.22 17.55 10.59
N ALA A 133 9.35 16.99 10.11
CA ALA A 133 9.47 15.55 9.94
C ALA A 133 9.33 14.80 11.27
N ARG A 134 9.95 15.31 12.35
CA ARG A 134 9.81 14.71 13.69
C ARG A 134 8.38 14.81 14.20
N LYS A 135 7.71 15.95 14.00
CA LYS A 135 6.29 16.15 14.37
C LYS A 135 5.40 15.13 13.66
N ASN A 136 5.53 15.00 12.35
CA ASN A 136 4.74 14.08 11.53
C ASN A 136 5.04 12.62 11.88
N ALA A 137 6.29 12.27 12.17
CA ALA A 137 6.66 10.94 12.65
C ALA A 137 6.06 10.60 14.01
N ALA A 138 6.07 11.55 14.95
CA ALA A 138 5.45 11.37 16.27
C ALA A 138 3.93 11.16 16.17
N TRP A 139 3.26 11.96 15.33
CA TRP A 139 1.83 11.80 15.06
C TRP A 139 1.52 10.40 14.48
N ALA A 140 2.29 9.96 13.47
CA ALA A 140 2.09 8.67 12.82
C ALA A 140 2.30 7.50 13.79
N LEU A 141 3.31 7.58 14.68
CA LEU A 141 3.55 6.55 15.69
C LEU A 141 2.40 6.48 16.73
N GLY A 142 1.84 7.62 17.13
CA GLY A 142 0.66 7.68 18.00
C GLY A 142 -0.54 7.02 17.33
N ALA A 143 -0.83 7.36 16.06
CA ALA A 143 -1.93 6.78 15.30
C ALA A 143 -1.77 5.26 15.10
N LEU A 144 -0.55 4.77 14.87
CA LEU A 144 -0.27 3.33 14.75
C LEU A 144 -0.48 2.59 16.07
N HIS A 145 -0.15 3.20 17.20
CA HIS A 145 -0.41 2.63 18.53
C HIS A 145 -1.91 2.47 18.77
N ASP A 146 -2.69 3.49 18.48
CA ASP A 146 -4.14 3.49 18.70
C ASP A 146 -4.84 2.42 17.83
N THR A 147 -4.41 2.25 16.57
CA THR A 147 -4.95 1.19 15.69
C THR A 147 -4.56 -0.22 16.17
N GLY A 148 -3.36 -0.40 16.72
CA GLY A 148 -2.89 -1.65 17.31
C GLY A 148 -3.66 -2.07 18.56
N ALA A 149 -4.02 -1.11 19.42
CA ALA A 149 -4.81 -1.36 20.62
C ALA A 149 -6.24 -1.82 20.31
N THR A 150 -6.82 -1.34 19.20
CA THR A 150 -8.20 -1.70 18.80
C THR A 150 -8.28 -3.13 18.22
N THR A 151 -7.18 -3.72 17.77
CA THR A 151 -7.16 -5.07 17.18
C THR A 151 -7.06 -6.18 18.26
N GLN A 152 -6.83 -5.84 19.51
CA GLN A 152 -6.68 -6.81 20.63
C GLN A 152 -7.94 -6.92 21.52
N ILE A 153 -9.06 -6.31 21.14
CA ILE A 153 -10.38 -6.47 21.79
C ILE A 153 -11.29 -7.29 20.88
#